data_1c7ac1dc30de46a212821b8a2e03a899
#
_entry.id   1c7ac1dc30de46a212821b8a2e03a899
#
_cell.length_a   1.000
_cell.length_b   1.000
_cell.length_c   1.000
_cell.angle_alpha   90.00
_cell.angle_beta   90.00
_cell.angle_gamma   90.00
#
_symmetry.space_group_name_H-M   'P 1'
#
loop_
_entity.id
_entity.type
_entity.pdbx_description
1 polymer ?
#
loop_
_entity_poly.entity_id
_entity_poly.type
_entity_poly.pdbx_seq_one_letter_code
_entity_poly.pdbx_strand_id
1 'polypeptide(L)'
;EKYDLVAVPVVDSIGRLVGRITVDDVMDEVREQAERDYQLASGLSQDVETDDNVFRQTTARLPWLLIGMIGGIGNSMILGNFDSTFAAHPEMALYIPLIGGTGGNVGTQSSALIVQGLANSSLDAQNTWKQIVKESVVAVINATIISMLVYIYNFIRFGASATVTYSVSFSLFAVVMFASIFGTLVPMTLEKLKIDPAIATGPFISITNDIIGMMLYMGITVLLS
;
A
#
# COMPACT_ATOMS: atom_id res chain seq x y z
N GLU A 1 24.23 -0.17 21.44
CA GLU A 1 23.74 -1.38 22.15
C GLU A 1 24.87 -2.35 22.53
N LYS A 2 25.74 -2.79 21.59
CA LYS A 2 26.75 -3.82 21.91
C LYS A 2 27.83 -3.35 22.89
N TYR A 3 28.14 -2.05 22.91
CA TYR A 3 29.24 -1.48 23.72
C TYR A 3 28.78 -0.31 24.61
N ASP A 4 27.51 0.05 24.62
CA ASP A 4 26.91 1.16 25.39
C ASP A 4 27.71 2.47 25.32
N LEU A 5 28.18 2.79 24.10
CA LEU A 5 29.03 3.96 23.87
C LEU A 5 28.15 5.22 23.85
N VAL A 6 28.52 6.22 24.65
CA VAL A 6 27.87 7.54 24.68
C VAL A 6 28.38 8.45 23.56
N ALA A 7 29.64 8.25 23.12
CA ALA A 7 30.22 8.97 22.02
C ALA A 7 31.28 8.14 21.31
N VAL A 8 31.46 8.35 20.00
CA VAL A 8 32.46 7.69 19.16
C VAL A 8 33.34 8.76 18.51
N PRO A 9 34.70 8.64 18.58
CA PRO A 9 35.59 9.56 17.90
C PRO A 9 35.54 9.35 16.39
N VAL A 10 35.57 10.44 15.64
CA VAL A 10 35.70 10.44 14.18
C VAL A 10 37.12 10.86 13.83
N VAL A 11 37.79 10.05 13.04
CA VAL A 11 39.18 10.30 12.63
C VAL A 11 39.29 10.42 11.10
N ASP A 12 40.23 11.20 10.61
CA ASP A 12 40.54 11.30 9.18
C ASP A 12 41.31 10.04 8.69
N SER A 13 41.64 10.01 7.38
CA SER A 13 42.32 8.91 6.73
C SER A 13 43.74 8.63 7.29
N ILE A 14 44.31 9.56 8.06
CA ILE A 14 45.63 9.46 8.70
C ILE A 14 45.55 9.33 10.23
N GLY A 15 44.33 9.09 10.77
CA GLY A 15 44.11 8.80 12.18
C GLY A 15 44.06 10.01 13.10
N ARG A 16 43.94 11.24 12.59
CA ARG A 16 43.74 12.44 13.42
C ARG A 16 42.27 12.60 13.79
N LEU A 17 42.03 12.95 15.04
CA LEU A 17 40.66 13.25 15.53
C LEU A 17 40.12 14.50 14.83
N VAL A 18 39.00 14.35 14.09
CA VAL A 18 38.29 15.44 13.40
C VAL A 18 36.97 15.80 14.05
N GLY A 19 36.44 14.92 14.92
CA GLY A 19 35.19 15.19 15.63
C GLY A 19 34.76 14.03 16.50
N ARG A 20 33.54 14.12 17.00
CA ARG A 20 32.87 13.04 17.71
C ARG A 20 31.42 12.96 17.26
N ILE A 21 30.86 11.76 17.28
CA ILE A 21 29.42 11.52 17.13
C ILE A 21 28.92 11.05 18.48
N THR A 22 27.91 11.71 19.02
CA THR A 22 27.27 11.35 20.30
C THR A 22 26.03 10.48 20.07
N VAL A 23 25.56 9.83 21.12
CA VAL A 23 24.29 9.09 21.07
C VAL A 23 23.11 10.03 20.71
N ASP A 24 23.15 11.29 21.15
CA ASP A 24 22.11 12.27 20.83
C ASP A 24 22.09 12.59 19.32
N ASP A 25 23.26 12.78 18.68
CA ASP A 25 23.36 12.99 17.23
C ASP A 25 22.76 11.80 16.44
N VAL A 26 22.98 10.57 16.92
CA VAL A 26 22.40 9.36 16.30
C VAL A 26 20.91 9.30 16.51
N MET A 27 20.42 9.67 17.70
CA MET A 27 18.98 9.67 17.99
C MET A 27 18.24 10.72 17.17
N ASP A 28 18.84 11.90 16.99
CA ASP A 28 18.27 12.94 16.13
C ASP A 28 18.17 12.48 14.67
N GLU A 29 19.22 11.86 14.13
CA GLU A 29 19.20 11.30 12.75
C GLU A 29 18.15 10.18 12.60
N VAL A 30 18.03 9.29 13.60
CA VAL A 30 17.01 8.22 13.58
C VAL A 30 15.61 8.82 13.58
N ARG A 31 15.40 9.88 14.35
CA ARG A 31 14.12 10.58 14.42
C ARG A 31 13.79 11.27 13.09
N GLU A 32 14.74 12.02 12.53
CA GLU A 32 14.56 12.68 11.25
C GLU A 32 14.26 11.68 10.12
N GLN A 33 14.96 10.53 10.12
CA GLN A 33 14.69 9.48 9.15
C GLN A 33 13.28 8.91 9.30
N ALA A 34 12.84 8.64 10.54
CA ALA A 34 11.49 8.15 10.79
C ALA A 34 10.40 9.16 10.39
N GLU A 35 10.65 10.46 10.58
CA GLU A 35 9.76 11.53 10.14
C GLU A 35 9.69 11.60 8.61
N ARG A 36 10.82 11.51 7.90
CA ARG A 36 10.88 11.44 6.43
C ARG A 36 10.12 10.23 5.89
N ASP A 37 10.36 9.04 6.46
CA ASP A 37 9.67 7.81 6.04
C ASP A 37 8.15 7.91 6.25
N TYR A 38 7.73 8.50 7.37
CA TYR A 38 6.31 8.77 7.64
C TYR A 38 5.69 9.73 6.63
N GLN A 39 6.39 10.81 6.27
CA GLN A 39 5.93 11.78 5.29
C GLN A 39 5.81 11.15 3.89
N LEU A 40 6.81 10.38 3.45
CA LEU A 40 6.77 9.64 2.18
C LEU A 40 5.61 8.65 2.14
N ALA A 41 5.43 7.88 3.21
CA ALA A 41 4.33 6.93 3.34
C ALA A 41 2.95 7.62 3.35
N SER A 42 2.89 8.86 3.80
CA SER A 42 1.67 9.69 3.79
C SER A 42 1.42 10.41 2.46
N GLY A 43 2.31 10.27 1.47
CA GLY A 43 2.18 10.90 0.17
C GLY A 43 2.65 12.37 0.16
N LEU A 44 3.63 12.71 0.98
CA LEU A 44 4.33 13.99 0.91
C LEU A 44 5.62 13.78 0.11
N SER A 45 5.83 14.57 -0.93
CA SER A 45 6.98 14.44 -1.84
C SER A 45 8.21 15.23 -1.41
N GLN A 46 8.08 16.02 -0.37
CA GLN A 46 9.13 16.88 0.19
C GLN A 46 8.97 16.93 1.71
N ASP A 47 10.07 17.15 2.39
CA ASP A 47 10.05 17.45 3.83
C ASP A 47 9.32 18.76 4.09
N VAL A 48 8.26 18.72 4.90
CA VAL A 48 7.35 19.82 5.16
C VAL A 48 6.84 19.77 6.60
N GLU A 49 6.82 20.94 7.24
CA GLU A 49 6.30 21.12 8.59
C GLU A 49 4.94 21.84 8.59
N THR A 50 4.24 21.77 9.72
CA THR A 50 2.90 22.37 9.87
C THR A 50 2.91 23.89 9.85
N ASP A 51 4.03 24.53 10.19
CA ASP A 51 4.25 25.97 10.19
C ASP A 51 4.89 26.51 8.90
N ASP A 52 5.23 25.61 7.97
CA ASP A 52 5.68 26.00 6.62
C ASP A 52 4.62 26.82 5.88
N ASN A 53 5.07 27.67 4.97
CA ASN A 53 4.17 28.47 4.17
C ASN A 53 3.27 27.61 3.25
N VAL A 54 2.11 28.18 2.90
CA VAL A 54 1.09 27.49 2.09
C VAL A 54 1.64 26.94 0.77
N PHE A 55 2.55 27.66 0.13
CA PHE A 55 3.12 27.26 -1.16
C PHE A 55 3.97 25.98 -1.01
N ARG A 56 4.83 25.91 0.02
CA ARG A 56 5.66 24.73 0.31
C ARG A 56 4.78 23.51 0.64
N GLN A 57 3.77 23.71 1.49
CA GLN A 57 2.81 22.64 1.81
C GLN A 57 2.02 22.15 0.58
N THR A 58 1.66 23.06 -0.32
CA THR A 58 0.97 22.72 -1.56
C THR A 58 1.87 21.92 -2.51
N THR A 59 3.11 22.38 -2.72
CA THR A 59 4.07 21.69 -3.61
C THR A 59 4.47 20.31 -3.08
N ALA A 60 4.48 20.10 -1.77
CA ALA A 60 4.75 18.79 -1.18
C ALA A 60 3.61 17.76 -1.42
N ARG A 61 2.36 18.21 -1.49
CA ARG A 61 1.17 17.35 -1.63
C ARG A 61 0.75 17.15 -3.09
N LEU A 62 0.91 18.18 -3.91
CA LEU A 62 0.34 18.23 -5.26
C LEU A 62 0.79 17.08 -6.19
N PRO A 63 2.05 16.62 -6.21
CA PRO A 63 2.47 15.52 -7.07
C PRO A 63 1.63 14.25 -6.88
N TRP A 64 1.46 13.80 -5.66
CA TRP A 64 0.66 12.61 -5.36
C TRP A 64 -0.84 12.80 -5.60
N LEU A 65 -1.37 14.00 -5.37
CA LEU A 65 -2.76 14.33 -5.70
C LEU A 65 -3.01 14.28 -7.20
N LEU A 66 -2.07 14.77 -8.02
CA LEU A 66 -2.15 14.70 -9.49
C LEU A 66 -2.06 13.25 -9.99
N ILE A 67 -1.15 12.44 -9.42
CA ILE A 67 -1.05 11.02 -9.74
C ILE A 67 -2.37 10.30 -9.38
N GLY A 68 -2.92 10.60 -8.20
CA GLY A 68 -4.22 10.07 -7.77
C GLY A 68 -5.36 10.45 -8.70
N MET A 69 -5.40 11.70 -9.14
CA MET A 69 -6.38 12.20 -10.11
C MET A 69 -6.25 11.44 -11.45
N ILE A 70 -5.03 11.29 -11.97
CA ILE A 70 -4.79 10.55 -13.22
C ILE A 70 -5.21 9.08 -13.06
N GLY A 71 -4.90 8.45 -11.92
CA GLY A 71 -5.36 7.10 -11.58
C GLY A 71 -6.87 6.99 -11.54
N GLY A 72 -7.56 7.98 -10.94
CA GLY A 72 -9.02 8.05 -10.90
C GLY A 72 -9.66 8.21 -12.28
N ILE A 73 -9.06 9.03 -13.15
CA ILE A 73 -9.48 9.15 -14.56
C ILE A 73 -9.30 7.82 -15.29
N GLY A 74 -8.14 7.15 -15.11
CA GLY A 74 -7.88 5.83 -15.66
C GLY A 74 -8.93 4.81 -15.21
N ASN A 75 -9.29 4.80 -13.94
CA ASN A 75 -10.35 3.96 -13.38
C ASN A 75 -11.71 4.24 -14.03
N SER A 76 -12.07 5.51 -14.19
CA SER A 76 -13.30 5.92 -14.87
C SER A 76 -13.35 5.42 -16.32
N MET A 77 -12.21 5.51 -17.05
CA MET A 77 -12.12 4.98 -18.42
C MET A 77 -12.26 3.46 -18.48
N ILE A 78 -11.70 2.73 -17.51
CA ILE A 78 -11.88 1.28 -17.40
C ILE A 78 -13.36 0.95 -17.20
N LEU A 79 -14.00 1.57 -16.23
CA LEU A 79 -15.43 1.35 -15.91
C LEU A 79 -16.34 1.68 -17.10
N GLY A 80 -16.04 2.72 -17.88
CA GLY A 80 -16.79 3.09 -19.08
C GLY A 80 -16.78 2.01 -20.18
N ASN A 81 -15.84 1.07 -20.18
CA ASN A 81 -15.88 -0.06 -21.11
C ASN A 81 -16.87 -1.17 -20.67
N PHE A 82 -17.47 -1.06 -19.50
CA PHE A 82 -18.40 -2.04 -18.93
C PHE A 82 -19.84 -1.53 -18.81
N ASP A 83 -20.20 -0.51 -19.59
CA ASP A 83 -21.56 0.10 -19.57
C ASP A 83 -22.67 -0.94 -19.78
N SER A 84 -22.43 -1.92 -20.66
CA SER A 84 -23.39 -3.01 -20.90
C SER A 84 -23.59 -3.90 -19.66
N THR A 85 -22.52 -4.15 -18.92
CA THR A 85 -22.56 -4.92 -17.67
C THR A 85 -23.35 -4.16 -16.59
N PHE A 86 -23.11 -2.86 -16.46
CA PHE A 86 -23.88 -2.01 -15.53
C PHE A 86 -25.34 -1.83 -15.95
N ALA A 87 -25.63 -1.81 -17.24
CA ALA A 87 -27.02 -1.77 -17.73
C ALA A 87 -27.79 -3.07 -17.40
N ALA A 88 -27.11 -4.22 -17.45
CA ALA A 88 -27.68 -5.51 -17.06
C ALA A 88 -27.78 -5.70 -15.53
N HIS A 89 -26.78 -5.19 -14.80
CA HIS A 89 -26.61 -5.36 -13.36
C HIS A 89 -26.25 -4.03 -12.66
N PRO A 90 -27.20 -3.07 -12.58
CA PRO A 90 -26.93 -1.74 -12.03
C PRO A 90 -26.51 -1.76 -10.55
N GLU A 91 -26.88 -2.79 -9.81
CA GLU A 91 -26.47 -2.99 -8.42
C GLU A 91 -24.96 -3.19 -8.25
N MET A 92 -24.25 -3.61 -9.31
CA MET A 92 -22.79 -3.77 -9.28
C MET A 92 -22.06 -2.46 -9.02
N ALA A 93 -22.59 -1.34 -9.51
CA ALA A 93 -22.01 -0.01 -9.30
C ALA A 93 -21.92 0.38 -7.82
N LEU A 94 -22.81 -0.17 -6.97
CA LEU A 94 -22.84 0.10 -5.53
C LEU A 94 -21.59 -0.45 -4.80
N TYR A 95 -20.89 -1.42 -5.39
CA TYR A 95 -19.75 -2.08 -4.78
C TYR A 95 -18.40 -1.53 -5.21
N ILE A 96 -18.37 -0.58 -6.16
CA ILE A 96 -17.14 0.09 -6.60
C ILE A 96 -16.34 0.66 -5.42
N PRO A 97 -16.95 1.42 -4.48
CA PRO A 97 -16.23 1.94 -3.32
C PRO A 97 -15.75 0.84 -2.37
N LEU A 98 -16.49 -0.26 -2.25
CA LEU A 98 -16.08 -1.39 -1.41
C LEU A 98 -14.85 -2.08 -1.99
N ILE A 99 -14.85 -2.36 -3.27
CA ILE A 99 -13.75 -3.05 -3.96
C ILE A 99 -12.47 -2.21 -3.91
N GLY A 100 -12.53 -0.94 -4.35
CA GLY A 100 -11.38 -0.03 -4.33
C GLY A 100 -10.87 0.21 -2.92
N GLY A 101 -11.74 0.65 -2.01
CA GLY A 101 -11.36 0.93 -0.64
C GLY A 101 -10.76 -0.28 0.10
N THR A 102 -11.30 -1.49 -0.11
CA THR A 102 -10.75 -2.70 0.50
C THR A 102 -9.39 -3.04 -0.10
N GLY A 103 -9.25 -3.01 -1.43
CA GLY A 103 -7.99 -3.28 -2.11
C GLY A 103 -6.88 -2.31 -1.69
N GLY A 104 -7.17 -1.01 -1.70
CA GLY A 104 -6.25 0.03 -1.24
C GLY A 104 -5.79 -0.17 0.21
N ASN A 105 -6.74 -0.42 1.12
CA ASN A 105 -6.44 -0.64 2.54
C ASN A 105 -5.57 -1.87 2.78
N VAL A 106 -5.91 -3.01 2.17
CA VAL A 106 -5.14 -4.25 2.34
C VAL A 106 -3.72 -4.08 1.79
N GLY A 107 -3.58 -3.51 0.61
CA GLY A 107 -2.26 -3.27 0.01
C GLY A 107 -1.39 -2.33 0.85
N THR A 108 -1.97 -1.24 1.35
CA THR A 108 -1.27 -0.30 2.22
C THR A 108 -0.84 -0.94 3.54
N GLN A 109 -1.69 -1.77 4.16
CA GLN A 109 -1.35 -2.49 5.39
C GLN A 109 -0.20 -3.49 5.17
N SER A 110 -0.26 -4.29 4.10
CA SER A 110 0.81 -5.23 3.76
C SER A 110 2.12 -4.50 3.47
N SER A 111 2.07 -3.42 2.69
CA SER A 111 3.25 -2.61 2.37
C SER A 111 3.87 -1.97 3.61
N ALA A 112 3.06 -1.38 4.49
CA ALA A 112 3.54 -0.75 5.72
C ALA A 112 4.28 -1.75 6.64
N LEU A 113 3.77 -2.98 6.77
CA LEU A 113 4.43 -4.03 7.55
C LEU A 113 5.78 -4.42 6.97
N ILE A 114 5.89 -4.51 5.64
CA ILE A 114 7.15 -4.84 4.97
C ILE A 114 8.17 -3.71 5.11
N VAL A 115 7.76 -2.45 4.87
CA VAL A 115 8.64 -1.28 5.02
C VAL A 115 9.15 -1.18 6.46
N GLN A 116 8.28 -1.34 7.45
CA GLN A 116 8.68 -1.37 8.86
C GLN A 116 9.66 -2.52 9.16
N GLY A 117 9.42 -3.71 8.58
CA GLY A 117 10.31 -4.86 8.74
C GLY A 117 11.70 -4.65 8.13
N LEU A 118 11.77 -3.97 6.97
CA LEU A 118 13.02 -3.60 6.31
C LEU A 118 13.77 -2.55 7.12
N ALA A 119 13.11 -1.49 7.56
CA ALA A 119 13.71 -0.43 8.39
C ALA A 119 14.30 -0.96 9.70
N ASN A 120 13.65 -1.93 10.34
CA ASN A 120 14.12 -2.53 11.60
C ASN A 120 15.15 -3.67 11.39
N SER A 121 15.65 -3.90 10.16
CA SER A 121 16.54 -5.02 9.83
C SER A 121 16.01 -6.40 10.29
N SER A 122 14.71 -6.51 10.51
CA SER A 122 14.05 -7.76 10.91
C SER A 122 13.74 -8.67 9.71
N LEU A 123 13.78 -8.10 8.51
CA LEU A 123 13.61 -8.79 7.23
C LEU A 123 14.95 -8.82 6.49
N ASP A 124 15.59 -9.98 6.49
CA ASP A 124 16.73 -10.24 5.61
C ASP A 124 16.25 -10.50 4.18
N ALA A 125 16.94 -9.94 3.19
CA ALA A 125 16.69 -10.20 1.77
C ALA A 125 16.71 -11.70 1.42
N GLN A 126 17.35 -12.54 2.24
CA GLN A 126 17.38 -14.01 2.10
C GLN A 126 16.07 -14.70 2.49
N ASN A 127 15.18 -14.03 3.24
CA ASN A 127 13.91 -14.60 3.73
C ASN A 127 12.67 -14.14 2.94
N THR A 128 12.87 -13.53 1.77
CA THR A 128 11.79 -12.99 0.90
C THR A 128 10.67 -14.02 0.68
N TRP A 129 11.03 -15.28 0.38
CA TRP A 129 10.04 -16.33 0.11
C TRP A 129 9.18 -16.67 1.33
N LYS A 130 9.79 -16.78 2.50
CA LYS A 130 9.04 -17.04 3.75
C LYS A 130 8.04 -15.93 4.04
N GLN A 131 8.41 -14.70 3.79
CA GLN A 131 7.53 -13.55 4.00
C GLN A 131 6.36 -13.56 3.02
N ILE A 132 6.61 -13.85 1.74
CA ILE A 132 5.54 -13.98 0.74
C ILE A 132 4.56 -15.10 1.11
N VAL A 133 5.06 -16.27 1.54
CA VAL A 133 4.21 -17.38 1.97
C VAL A 133 3.39 -17.00 3.20
N LYS A 134 4.01 -16.36 4.21
CA LYS A 134 3.30 -15.89 5.40
C LYS A 134 2.20 -14.91 5.04
N GLU A 135 2.51 -13.91 4.20
CA GLU A 135 1.55 -12.91 3.75
C GLU A 135 0.43 -13.54 2.92
N SER A 136 0.74 -14.51 2.07
CA SER A 136 -0.28 -15.25 1.30
C SER A 136 -1.26 -16.00 2.22
N VAL A 137 -0.79 -16.58 3.31
CA VAL A 137 -1.67 -17.23 4.31
C VAL A 137 -2.57 -16.20 5.00
N VAL A 138 -2.01 -15.08 5.42
CA VAL A 138 -2.79 -13.96 6.01
C VAL A 138 -3.82 -13.45 5.01
N ALA A 139 -3.40 -13.26 3.74
CA ALA A 139 -4.30 -12.82 2.67
C ALA A 139 -5.46 -13.78 2.45
N VAL A 140 -5.22 -15.11 2.41
CA VAL A 140 -6.29 -16.11 2.27
C VAL A 140 -7.28 -16.02 3.42
N ILE A 141 -6.81 -15.90 4.65
CA ILE A 141 -7.68 -15.79 5.83
C ILE A 141 -8.54 -14.52 5.73
N ASN A 142 -7.91 -13.36 5.49
CA ASN A 142 -8.60 -12.08 5.39
C ASN A 142 -9.58 -12.06 4.21
N ALA A 143 -9.14 -12.52 3.03
CA ALA A 143 -9.97 -12.62 1.83
C ALA A 143 -11.21 -13.50 2.08
N THR A 144 -11.03 -14.64 2.71
CA THR A 144 -12.14 -15.57 3.03
C THR A 144 -13.13 -14.91 3.98
N ILE A 145 -12.67 -14.31 5.07
CA ILE A 145 -13.54 -13.67 6.07
C ILE A 145 -14.34 -12.52 5.41
N ILE A 146 -13.64 -11.60 4.71
CA ILE A 146 -14.28 -10.42 4.13
C ILE A 146 -15.26 -10.83 3.01
N SER A 147 -14.86 -11.75 2.13
CA SER A 147 -15.73 -12.23 1.04
C SER A 147 -16.95 -12.97 1.56
N MET A 148 -16.78 -13.76 2.64
CA MET A 148 -17.89 -14.47 3.24
C MET A 148 -18.90 -13.52 3.91
N LEU A 149 -18.43 -12.48 4.59
CA LEU A 149 -19.31 -11.47 5.17
C LEU A 149 -20.12 -10.73 4.09
N VAL A 150 -19.47 -10.36 2.96
CA VAL A 150 -20.15 -9.72 1.84
C VAL A 150 -21.09 -10.70 1.13
N TYR A 151 -20.70 -11.97 1.00
CA TYR A 151 -21.58 -13.01 0.46
C TYR A 151 -22.86 -13.15 1.30
N ILE A 152 -22.76 -13.23 2.62
CA ILE A 152 -23.91 -13.33 3.52
C ILE A 152 -24.80 -12.08 3.40
N TYR A 153 -24.21 -10.89 3.38
CA TYR A 153 -24.95 -9.65 3.19
C TYR A 153 -25.73 -9.64 1.87
N ASN A 154 -25.07 -10.01 0.77
CA ASN A 154 -25.71 -10.04 -0.56
C ASN A 154 -26.75 -11.15 -0.68
N PHE A 155 -26.50 -12.30 -0.07
CA PHE A 155 -27.45 -13.39 -0.02
C PHE A 155 -28.77 -12.97 0.65
N ILE A 156 -28.69 -12.26 1.77
CA ILE A 156 -29.88 -11.75 2.48
C ILE A 156 -30.59 -10.68 1.65
N ARG A 157 -29.85 -9.81 0.96
CA ARG A 157 -30.41 -8.66 0.24
C ARG A 157 -30.96 -9.02 -1.12
N PHE A 158 -30.27 -9.85 -1.90
CA PHE A 158 -30.56 -10.12 -3.32
C PHE A 158 -30.90 -11.59 -3.59
N GLY A 159 -30.61 -12.49 -2.67
CA GLY A 159 -30.81 -13.92 -2.80
C GLY A 159 -29.60 -14.67 -3.35
N ALA A 160 -29.67 -16.01 -3.24
CA ALA A 160 -28.57 -16.92 -3.60
C ALA A 160 -28.25 -16.96 -5.10
N SER A 161 -29.24 -16.74 -5.95
CA SER A 161 -29.11 -16.82 -7.43
C SER A 161 -28.74 -15.50 -8.09
N ALA A 162 -28.62 -14.41 -7.35
CA ALA A 162 -28.28 -13.11 -7.90
C ALA A 162 -26.80 -13.06 -8.31
N THR A 163 -26.53 -12.64 -9.54
CA THR A 163 -25.14 -12.48 -10.07
C THR A 163 -24.27 -11.64 -9.16
N VAL A 164 -24.82 -10.58 -8.57
CA VAL A 164 -24.11 -9.70 -7.61
C VAL A 164 -23.59 -10.46 -6.41
N THR A 165 -24.30 -11.47 -5.91
CA THR A 165 -23.91 -12.23 -4.71
C THR A 165 -22.61 -12.97 -4.93
N TYR A 166 -22.42 -13.61 -6.08
CA TYR A 166 -21.19 -14.33 -6.40
C TYR A 166 -20.08 -13.40 -6.88
N SER A 167 -20.41 -12.55 -7.85
CA SER A 167 -19.42 -11.70 -8.53
C SER A 167 -18.70 -10.78 -7.56
N VAL A 168 -19.43 -10.10 -6.68
CA VAL A 168 -18.81 -9.21 -5.68
C VAL A 168 -17.94 -10.00 -4.70
N SER A 169 -18.43 -11.16 -4.24
CA SER A 169 -17.69 -11.96 -3.24
C SER A 169 -16.42 -12.57 -3.81
N PHE A 170 -16.47 -13.15 -5.01
CA PHE A 170 -15.28 -13.69 -5.68
C PHE A 170 -14.31 -12.60 -6.08
N SER A 171 -14.80 -11.45 -6.56
CA SER A 171 -13.98 -10.31 -6.90
C SER A 171 -13.25 -9.78 -5.67
N LEU A 172 -13.95 -9.66 -4.56
CA LEU A 172 -13.37 -9.17 -3.31
C LEU A 172 -12.27 -10.12 -2.80
N PHE A 173 -12.51 -11.44 -2.89
CA PHE A 173 -11.48 -12.43 -2.58
C PHE A 173 -10.22 -12.22 -3.46
N ALA A 174 -10.40 -12.12 -4.77
CA ALA A 174 -9.30 -11.95 -5.71
C ALA A 174 -8.55 -10.62 -5.49
N VAL A 175 -9.28 -9.53 -5.23
CA VAL A 175 -8.72 -8.19 -4.97
C VAL A 175 -7.91 -8.19 -3.67
N VAL A 176 -8.41 -8.77 -2.59
CA VAL A 176 -7.68 -8.86 -1.32
C VAL A 176 -6.41 -9.69 -1.47
N MET A 177 -6.47 -10.83 -2.17
CA MET A 177 -5.30 -11.65 -2.47
C MET A 177 -4.25 -10.88 -3.27
N PHE A 178 -4.67 -10.24 -4.36
CA PHE A 178 -3.79 -9.45 -5.21
C PHE A 178 -3.16 -8.30 -4.42
N ALA A 179 -3.98 -7.51 -3.71
CA ALA A 179 -3.52 -6.32 -2.98
C ALA A 179 -2.50 -6.66 -1.89
N SER A 180 -2.70 -7.75 -1.16
CA SER A 180 -1.78 -8.21 -0.12
C SER A 180 -0.43 -8.65 -0.72
N ILE A 181 -0.46 -9.46 -1.77
CA ILE A 181 0.76 -9.93 -2.44
C ILE A 181 1.50 -8.76 -3.09
N PHE A 182 0.78 -7.88 -3.79
CA PHE A 182 1.36 -6.70 -4.43
C PHE A 182 1.97 -5.75 -3.41
N GLY A 183 1.25 -5.45 -2.32
CA GLY A 183 1.72 -4.62 -1.22
C GLY A 183 2.99 -5.18 -0.54
N THR A 184 3.17 -6.50 -0.56
CA THR A 184 4.38 -7.16 -0.06
C THR A 184 5.53 -7.10 -1.06
N LEU A 185 5.26 -7.43 -2.32
CA LEU A 185 6.30 -7.58 -3.35
C LEU A 185 6.94 -6.24 -3.74
N VAL A 186 6.15 -5.18 -3.81
CA VAL A 186 6.64 -3.88 -4.30
C VAL A 186 7.73 -3.31 -3.40
N PRO A 187 7.55 -3.10 -2.08
CA PRO A 187 8.62 -2.57 -1.24
C PRO A 187 9.85 -3.48 -1.18
N MET A 188 9.67 -4.80 -1.17
CA MET A 188 10.79 -5.75 -1.23
C MET A 188 11.59 -5.67 -2.55
N THR A 189 10.92 -5.33 -3.64
CA THR A 189 11.58 -5.15 -4.94
C THR A 189 12.33 -3.82 -4.98
N LEU A 190 11.75 -2.74 -4.45
CA LEU A 190 12.40 -1.44 -4.37
C LEU A 190 13.67 -1.50 -3.52
N GLU A 191 13.62 -2.17 -2.37
CA GLU A 191 14.79 -2.42 -1.53
C GLU A 191 15.93 -3.12 -2.29
N LYS A 192 15.61 -4.17 -3.06
CA LYS A 192 16.60 -4.84 -3.92
C LYS A 192 17.18 -3.95 -5.00
N LEU A 193 16.40 -3.00 -5.50
CA LEU A 193 16.84 -2.00 -6.48
C LEU A 193 17.54 -0.80 -5.83
N LYS A 194 17.70 -0.79 -4.50
CA LYS A 194 18.25 0.32 -3.70
C LYS A 194 17.46 1.63 -3.87
N ILE A 195 16.16 1.51 -4.06
CA ILE A 195 15.20 2.59 -4.06
C ILE A 195 14.48 2.54 -2.71
N ASP A 196 14.22 3.70 -2.12
CA ASP A 196 13.56 3.79 -0.82
C ASP A 196 12.19 3.09 -0.85
N PRO A 197 12.00 2.00 -0.07
CA PRO A 197 10.73 1.28 -0.05
C PRO A 197 9.57 2.09 0.52
N ALA A 198 9.81 3.16 1.29
CA ALA A 198 8.76 4.03 1.83
C ALA A 198 7.93 4.72 0.72
N ILE A 199 8.52 4.93 -0.46
CA ILE A 199 7.81 5.45 -1.64
C ILE A 199 6.66 4.54 -2.10
N ALA A 200 6.79 3.23 -1.86
CA ALA A 200 5.81 2.22 -2.25
C ALA A 200 4.69 2.00 -1.21
N THR A 201 4.53 2.89 -0.27
CA THR A 201 3.41 2.88 0.68
C THR A 201 2.34 3.89 0.27
N GLY A 202 1.27 3.99 1.02
CA GLY A 202 0.26 5.02 0.84
C GLY A 202 -0.29 5.14 -0.59
N PRO A 203 -0.17 6.33 -1.20
CA PRO A 203 -0.86 6.64 -2.45
C PRO A 203 -0.49 5.74 -3.63
N PHE A 204 0.77 5.33 -3.77
CA PHE A 204 1.21 4.47 -4.88
C PHE A 204 0.49 3.12 -4.86
N ILE A 205 0.53 2.46 -3.70
CA ILE A 205 -0.13 1.15 -3.51
C ILE A 205 -1.64 1.29 -3.66
N SER A 206 -2.24 2.33 -3.06
CA SER A 206 -3.69 2.54 -3.12
C SER A 206 -4.18 2.72 -4.55
N ILE A 207 -3.58 3.65 -5.30
CA ILE A 207 -3.97 3.95 -6.69
C ILE A 207 -3.81 2.72 -7.59
N THR A 208 -2.70 2.00 -7.45
CA THR A 208 -2.46 0.79 -8.25
C THR A 208 -3.47 -0.31 -7.94
N ASN A 209 -3.76 -0.53 -6.66
CA ASN A 209 -4.77 -1.51 -6.23
C ASN A 209 -6.19 -1.11 -6.65
N ASP A 210 -6.51 0.19 -6.67
CA ASP A 210 -7.80 0.66 -7.17
C ASP A 210 -7.99 0.31 -8.65
N ILE A 211 -6.97 0.57 -9.47
CA ILE A 211 -7.01 0.31 -10.92
C ILE A 211 -7.13 -1.20 -11.18
N ILE A 212 -6.22 -1.99 -10.61
CA ILE A 212 -6.19 -3.45 -10.85
C ILE A 212 -7.39 -4.12 -10.16
N GLY A 213 -7.79 -3.65 -8.99
CA GLY A 213 -8.99 -4.11 -8.28
C GLY A 213 -10.26 -3.94 -9.11
N MET A 214 -10.42 -2.79 -9.80
CA MET A 214 -11.53 -2.58 -10.72
C MET A 214 -11.48 -3.48 -11.94
N MET A 215 -10.30 -3.69 -12.53
CA MET A 215 -10.13 -4.63 -13.63
C MET A 215 -10.51 -6.06 -13.23
N LEU A 216 -10.07 -6.52 -12.06
CA LEU A 216 -10.42 -7.83 -11.50
C LEU A 216 -11.93 -7.92 -11.25
N TYR A 217 -12.51 -6.90 -10.63
CA TYR A 217 -13.93 -6.85 -10.34
C TYR A 217 -14.78 -6.97 -11.60
N MET A 218 -14.51 -6.13 -12.59
CA MET A 218 -15.25 -6.15 -13.84
C MET A 218 -14.99 -7.43 -14.65
N GLY A 219 -13.75 -7.90 -14.71
CA GLY A 219 -13.41 -9.14 -15.38
C GLY A 219 -14.13 -10.35 -14.80
N ILE A 220 -14.14 -10.50 -13.47
CA ILE A 220 -14.86 -11.59 -12.78
C ILE A 220 -16.37 -11.44 -12.96
N THR A 221 -16.90 -10.22 -12.90
CA THR A 221 -18.32 -9.98 -13.14
C THR A 221 -18.74 -10.45 -14.53
N VAL A 222 -18.00 -10.09 -15.57
CA VAL A 222 -18.28 -10.53 -16.95
C VAL A 222 -18.17 -12.04 -17.11
N LEU A 223 -17.26 -12.71 -16.40
CA LEU A 223 -17.13 -14.16 -16.45
C LEU A 223 -18.27 -14.91 -15.74
N LEU A 224 -18.92 -14.28 -14.78
CA LEU A 224 -19.97 -14.89 -13.97
C LEU A 224 -21.39 -14.41 -14.36
N SER A 225 -21.53 -13.43 -15.23
CA SER A 225 -22.79 -12.94 -15.77
C SER A 225 -23.16 -13.71 -17.05
#